data_372664e336f98e7f2a8a1549dc58cae3
#
_entry.id   372664e336f98e7f2a8a1549dc58cae3
#
_cell.length_a   1.000
_cell.length_b   1.000
_cell.length_c   1.000
_cell.angle_alpha   90.00
_cell.angle_beta   90.00
_cell.angle_gamma   90.00
#
_symmetry.space_group_name_H-M   'P 1'
#
loop_
_entity.id
_entity.type
_entity.pdbx_description
1 polymer ?
#
loop_
_entity_poly.entity_id
_entity_poly.type
_entity_poly.pdbx_seq_one_letter_code
_entity_poly.pdbx_strand_id
1 'polypeptide(L)'
;DIADSTGKVRISFWDEKAEASYGIGKAYQVENARTRLGMYEVELNVGKTTRVIELSDAESSDLPSFEELEEQIYETKKIFDIDEDDMNIKVVARILEIEDTREFERQDGTKGLVRNMTIGDDSGFIPVTLWDDKTNLPYDINEAIKIQNPRVNYNDLSNRVELSIGNSTNILQPSYNELTSLPDIEELQNILYTSKDIASLELEDRSVKIKGTFSDPFIERILMPKCPVCNRTLEDEDEEECPHCGNYIDKPKYLLMLPGKITDDTGEIQVTFFNELVEQLLDMKHDDIVALYEESEGDIGFLETKAMDLEGRTLELLADVTYNNYDEEIRLRPKKIFKNEF
;
A
#
# COMPACT_ATOMS: atom_id res chain seq x y z
N ASP A 1 21.85 12.20 -8.39
CA ASP A 1 22.08 12.78 -9.72
C ASP A 1 22.31 14.28 -9.59
N ILE A 2 23.02 14.87 -10.52
CA ILE A 2 23.16 16.32 -10.71
C ILE A 2 22.81 16.66 -12.16
N ALA A 3 22.20 17.81 -12.40
CA ALA A 3 21.76 18.23 -13.71
C ALA A 3 22.00 19.71 -13.94
N ASP A 4 22.18 20.09 -15.21
CA ASP A 4 22.19 21.47 -15.69
C ASP A 4 21.38 21.56 -16.99
N SER A 5 21.43 22.74 -17.68
CA SER A 5 20.73 22.95 -18.95
C SER A 5 21.20 22.02 -20.10
N THR A 6 22.28 21.26 -19.92
CA THR A 6 22.82 20.35 -20.94
C THR A 6 22.47 18.88 -20.72
N GLY A 7 22.05 18.52 -19.53
CA GLY A 7 21.66 17.15 -19.21
C GLY A 7 21.86 16.77 -17.74
N LYS A 8 21.74 15.46 -17.50
CA LYS A 8 21.85 14.81 -16.19
C LYS A 8 23.06 13.88 -16.16
N VAL A 9 23.72 13.79 -15.00
CA VAL A 9 24.78 12.81 -14.76
C VAL A 9 24.66 12.24 -13.35
N ARG A 10 24.91 10.94 -13.22
CA ARG A 10 25.03 10.29 -11.91
C ARG A 10 26.32 10.74 -11.22
N ILE A 11 26.22 11.02 -9.93
CA ILE A 11 27.34 11.42 -9.09
C ILE A 11 27.49 10.47 -7.91
N SER A 12 28.70 9.92 -7.74
CA SER A 12 29.03 9.00 -6.64
C SER A 12 30.01 9.71 -5.69
N PHE A 13 29.65 9.75 -4.42
CA PHE A 13 30.45 10.35 -3.35
C PHE A 13 31.23 9.27 -2.58
N TRP A 14 32.48 9.57 -2.28
CA TRP A 14 33.40 8.66 -1.59
C TRP A 14 34.03 9.33 -0.39
N ASP A 15 34.51 8.51 0.56
CA ASP A 15 35.17 8.95 1.76
C ASP A 15 34.31 9.97 2.56
N GLU A 16 34.94 11.00 3.07
CA GLU A 16 34.29 12.08 3.85
C GLU A 16 33.12 12.78 3.10
N LYS A 17 33.14 12.74 1.76
CA LYS A 17 32.07 13.31 0.95
C LYS A 17 30.79 12.48 0.96
N ALA A 18 30.90 11.18 1.19
CA ALA A 18 29.73 10.29 1.33
C ALA A 18 28.94 10.53 2.62
N GLU A 19 29.60 11.07 3.65
CA GLU A 19 28.98 11.41 4.94
C GLU A 19 28.29 12.78 4.93
N ALA A 20 28.56 13.62 3.92
CA ALA A 20 27.97 14.94 3.82
C ALA A 20 26.52 14.87 3.30
N SER A 21 25.68 15.75 3.84
CA SER A 21 24.29 15.89 3.39
C SER A 21 24.21 16.87 2.21
N TYR A 22 23.63 16.45 1.11
CA TYR A 22 23.38 17.27 -0.06
C TYR A 22 21.87 17.41 -0.28
N GLY A 23 21.37 18.64 -0.27
CA GLY A 23 19.94 18.92 -0.43
C GLY A 23 19.48 18.75 -1.89
N ILE A 24 18.35 18.10 -2.09
CA ILE A 24 17.67 18.06 -3.39
C ILE A 24 17.14 19.47 -3.70
N GLY A 25 17.23 19.88 -4.97
CA GLY A 25 16.83 21.22 -5.43
C GLY A 25 17.83 22.33 -5.12
N LYS A 26 18.97 22.00 -4.50
CA LYS A 26 20.06 22.93 -4.25
C LYS A 26 21.07 22.95 -5.40
N ALA A 27 21.63 24.13 -5.67
CA ALA A 27 22.66 24.29 -6.69
C ALA A 27 24.06 24.06 -6.10
N TYR A 28 24.88 23.29 -6.80
CA TYR A 28 26.24 22.94 -6.38
C TYR A 28 27.24 23.16 -7.51
N GLN A 29 28.39 23.75 -7.18
CA GLN A 29 29.56 23.76 -8.04
C GLN A 29 30.45 22.55 -7.67
N VAL A 30 30.78 21.71 -8.67
CA VAL A 30 31.64 20.54 -8.49
C VAL A 30 32.91 20.71 -9.27
N GLU A 31 34.07 20.78 -8.58
CA GLU A 31 35.39 21.00 -9.18
C GLU A 31 36.29 19.77 -9.01
N ASN A 32 37.03 19.40 -10.05
CA ASN A 32 37.97 18.27 -10.06
C ASN A 32 37.32 16.92 -9.79
N ALA A 33 36.05 16.70 -10.19
CA ALA A 33 35.47 15.40 -10.24
C ALA A 33 36.12 14.53 -11.33
N ARG A 34 36.15 13.23 -11.12
CA ARG A 34 36.65 12.27 -12.12
C ARG A 34 35.48 11.65 -12.83
N THR A 35 35.54 11.58 -14.16
CA THR A 35 34.59 10.81 -14.95
C THR A 35 34.95 9.31 -14.90
N ARG A 36 33.95 8.47 -14.85
CA ARG A 36 34.07 7.01 -14.95
C ARG A 36 32.95 6.51 -15.87
N LEU A 37 33.24 5.49 -16.66
CA LEU A 37 32.21 4.75 -17.37
C LEU A 37 31.55 3.81 -16.36
N GLY A 38 30.29 4.07 -16.04
CA GLY A 38 29.43 3.19 -15.25
C GLY A 38 28.94 1.99 -16.10
N MET A 39 27.95 1.28 -15.60
CA MET A 39 27.40 0.11 -16.30
C MET A 39 26.66 0.50 -17.60
N TYR A 40 26.01 1.65 -17.62
CA TYR A 40 25.17 2.13 -18.74
C TYR A 40 25.54 3.52 -19.24
N GLU A 41 26.13 4.38 -18.40
CA GLU A 41 26.41 5.78 -18.71
C GLU A 41 27.68 6.28 -17.99
N VAL A 42 28.12 7.48 -18.36
CA VAL A 42 29.22 8.16 -17.68
C VAL A 42 28.76 8.65 -16.32
N GLU A 43 29.59 8.42 -15.30
CA GLU A 43 29.35 8.87 -13.92
C GLU A 43 30.45 9.83 -13.47
N LEU A 44 30.10 10.73 -12.55
CA LEU A 44 31.06 11.57 -11.83
C LEU A 44 31.42 10.94 -10.49
N ASN A 45 32.71 10.81 -10.22
CA ASN A 45 33.23 10.37 -8.94
C ASN A 45 33.78 11.55 -8.15
N VAL A 46 33.24 11.75 -6.95
CA VAL A 46 33.59 12.81 -6.02
C VAL A 46 34.34 12.21 -4.82
N GLY A 47 35.64 12.44 -4.77
CA GLY A 47 36.50 11.93 -3.71
C GLY A 47 37.27 13.06 -2.99
N LYS A 48 38.37 12.72 -2.32
CA LYS A 48 39.13 13.64 -1.46
C LYS A 48 39.61 14.93 -2.18
N THR A 49 39.93 14.85 -3.48
CA THR A 49 40.46 16.01 -4.26
C THR A 49 39.37 16.84 -4.91
N THR A 50 38.14 16.37 -4.88
CA THR A 50 36.98 17.04 -5.44
C THR A 50 36.46 18.09 -4.47
N ARG A 51 36.16 19.26 -4.95
CA ARG A 51 35.53 20.32 -4.19
C ARG A 51 34.07 20.42 -4.58
N VAL A 52 33.18 20.38 -3.58
CA VAL A 52 31.72 20.55 -3.76
C VAL A 52 31.32 21.77 -2.93
N ILE A 53 30.74 22.76 -3.59
CA ILE A 53 30.36 24.04 -2.99
C ILE A 53 28.89 24.25 -3.27
N GLU A 54 28.09 24.45 -2.23
CA GLU A 54 26.72 24.89 -2.37
C GLU A 54 26.73 26.38 -2.81
N LEU A 55 26.01 26.68 -3.88
CA LEU A 55 25.88 28.02 -4.39
C LEU A 55 24.77 28.77 -3.67
N SER A 56 24.97 30.06 -3.45
CA SER A 56 23.92 30.96 -2.98
C SER A 56 22.89 31.25 -4.08
N ASP A 57 21.72 31.74 -3.73
CA ASP A 57 20.67 32.13 -4.68
C ASP A 57 21.18 33.15 -5.76
N ALA A 58 22.10 34.04 -5.35
CA ALA A 58 22.68 35.00 -6.28
C ALA A 58 23.66 34.36 -7.28
N GLU A 59 24.40 33.32 -6.87
CA GLU A 59 25.35 32.61 -7.72
C GLU A 59 24.67 31.58 -8.62
N SER A 60 23.50 31.13 -8.26
CA SER A 60 22.70 30.20 -9.03
C SER A 60 21.60 30.82 -9.89
N SER A 61 21.53 32.17 -9.93
CA SER A 61 20.46 32.91 -10.64
C SER A 61 20.38 32.63 -12.15
N ASP A 62 21.52 32.28 -12.76
CA ASP A 62 21.61 31.96 -14.19
C ASP A 62 21.47 30.47 -14.51
N LEU A 63 21.30 29.62 -13.46
CA LEU A 63 21.05 28.20 -13.62
C LEU A 63 19.52 27.95 -13.78
N PRO A 64 19.15 26.90 -14.52
CA PRO A 64 17.75 26.47 -14.55
C PRO A 64 17.22 26.21 -13.17
N SER A 65 15.95 26.51 -12.93
CA SER A 65 15.26 26.13 -11.68
C SER A 65 15.19 24.60 -11.54
N PHE A 66 14.94 24.14 -10.32
CA PHE A 66 14.78 22.70 -10.08
C PHE A 66 13.61 22.13 -10.89
N GLU A 67 12.51 22.86 -10.97
CA GLU A 67 11.33 22.50 -11.74
C GLU A 67 11.63 22.39 -13.25
N GLU A 68 12.38 23.35 -13.82
CA GLU A 68 12.79 23.29 -15.22
C GLU A 68 13.69 22.10 -15.53
N LEU A 69 14.63 21.77 -14.63
CA LEU A 69 15.49 20.59 -14.77
C LEU A 69 14.68 19.29 -14.60
N GLU A 70 13.73 19.29 -13.67
CA GLU A 70 12.84 18.15 -13.43
C GLU A 70 12.03 17.80 -14.70
N GLU A 71 11.46 18.80 -15.39
CA GLU A 71 10.73 18.62 -16.65
C GLU A 71 11.62 18.12 -17.80
N GLN A 72 12.93 18.43 -17.79
CA GLN A 72 13.86 17.92 -18.78
C GLN A 72 14.30 16.49 -18.53
N ILE A 73 14.32 16.05 -17.27
CA ILE A 73 14.87 14.76 -16.84
C ILE A 73 13.79 13.69 -16.76
N TYR A 74 12.62 14.07 -16.29
CA TYR A 74 11.52 13.13 -16.00
C TYR A 74 10.29 13.46 -16.83
N GLU A 75 9.80 12.47 -17.57
CA GLU A 75 8.49 12.56 -18.20
C GLU A 75 7.39 12.45 -17.14
N THR A 76 6.47 13.42 -17.10
CA THR A 76 5.29 13.34 -16.24
C THR A 76 4.31 12.33 -16.82
N LYS A 77 4.03 11.27 -16.11
CA LYS A 77 3.06 10.23 -16.51
C LYS A 77 1.84 10.25 -15.60
N LYS A 78 0.67 10.09 -16.22
CA LYS A 78 -0.52 9.66 -15.52
C LYS A 78 -0.44 8.16 -15.27
N ILE A 79 -1.03 7.70 -14.17
CA ILE A 79 -0.95 6.29 -13.76
C ILE A 79 -1.44 5.34 -14.86
N PHE A 80 -2.54 5.72 -15.55
CA PHE A 80 -3.10 4.92 -16.65
C PHE A 80 -2.15 4.78 -17.86
N ASP A 81 -1.26 5.75 -18.06
CA ASP A 81 -0.34 5.81 -19.21
C ASP A 81 1.03 5.15 -18.91
N ILE A 82 1.19 4.52 -17.74
CA ILE A 82 2.47 3.88 -17.37
C ILE A 82 2.55 2.49 -17.97
N ASP A 83 3.60 2.28 -18.77
CA ASP A 83 3.95 1.00 -19.41
C ASP A 83 5.19 0.36 -18.78
N GLU A 84 5.37 -0.96 -18.96
CA GLU A 84 6.50 -1.72 -18.39
C GLU A 84 7.88 -1.26 -18.84
N ASP A 85 7.99 -0.62 -20.02
CA ASP A 85 9.23 -0.11 -20.60
C ASP A 85 9.56 1.34 -20.15
N ASP A 86 8.68 1.97 -19.35
CA ASP A 86 8.87 3.36 -18.95
C ASP A 86 10.07 3.53 -18.02
N MET A 87 10.90 4.52 -18.36
CA MET A 87 12.08 4.94 -17.60
C MET A 87 12.09 6.45 -17.42
N ASN A 88 12.75 6.91 -16.34
CA ASN A 88 12.86 8.35 -16.04
C ASN A 88 11.50 9.06 -16.00
N ILE A 89 10.49 8.42 -15.44
CA ILE A 89 9.18 9.01 -15.25
C ILE A 89 9.08 9.68 -13.88
N LYS A 90 8.15 10.63 -13.78
CA LYS A 90 7.63 11.13 -12.51
C LYS A 90 6.12 10.97 -12.45
N VAL A 91 5.63 10.62 -11.27
CA VAL A 91 4.22 10.39 -10.97
C VAL A 91 3.83 11.24 -9.78
N VAL A 92 2.71 11.95 -9.87
CA VAL A 92 2.13 12.71 -8.76
C VAL A 92 0.78 12.08 -8.44
N ALA A 93 0.63 11.61 -7.20
CA ALA A 93 -0.54 10.83 -6.80
C ALA A 93 -0.83 10.99 -5.30
N ARG A 94 -2.01 10.55 -4.85
CA ARG A 94 -2.32 10.38 -3.42
C ARG A 94 -2.19 8.95 -2.97
N ILE A 95 -1.80 8.77 -1.73
CA ILE A 95 -1.77 7.46 -1.07
C ILE A 95 -3.21 7.08 -0.72
N LEU A 96 -3.68 5.98 -1.31
CA LEU A 96 -5.03 5.43 -1.10
C LEU A 96 -5.05 4.36 -0.02
N GLU A 97 -4.02 3.53 0.01
CA GLU A 97 -3.84 2.42 0.94
C GLU A 97 -2.37 2.28 1.28
N ILE A 98 -2.07 1.84 2.49
CA ILE A 98 -0.71 1.53 2.93
C ILE A 98 -0.76 0.37 3.93
N GLU A 99 0.12 -0.62 3.72
CA GLU A 99 0.28 -1.79 4.59
C GLU A 99 1.37 -1.57 5.65
N ASP A 100 1.43 -2.46 6.63
CA ASP A 100 2.52 -2.50 7.59
C ASP A 100 3.83 -2.96 6.96
N THR A 101 4.93 -2.49 7.53
CA THR A 101 6.27 -2.92 7.11
C THR A 101 6.52 -4.36 7.54
N ARG A 102 7.01 -5.19 6.60
CA ARG A 102 7.36 -6.59 6.83
C ARG A 102 8.84 -6.83 6.62
N GLU A 103 9.43 -7.71 7.43
CA GLU A 103 10.77 -8.24 7.19
C GLU A 103 10.73 -9.44 6.24
N PHE A 104 11.77 -9.58 5.41
CA PHE A 104 12.01 -10.78 4.60
C PHE A 104 13.51 -11.11 4.58
N GLU A 105 13.83 -12.36 4.30
CA GLU A 105 15.22 -12.82 4.15
C GLU A 105 15.61 -12.80 2.67
N ARG A 106 16.73 -12.15 2.36
CA ARG A 106 17.29 -12.15 1.00
C ARG A 106 18.03 -13.46 0.72
N GLN A 107 18.31 -13.73 -0.54
CA GLN A 107 19.03 -14.94 -0.98
C GLN A 107 20.44 -15.04 -0.39
N ASP A 108 21.05 -13.93 0.01
CA ASP A 108 22.37 -13.87 0.67
C ASP A 108 22.29 -14.01 2.19
N GLY A 109 21.11 -14.27 2.77
CA GLY A 109 20.86 -14.41 4.20
C GLY A 109 20.73 -13.08 4.96
N THR A 110 20.80 -11.94 4.28
CA THR A 110 20.55 -10.64 4.93
C THR A 110 19.06 -10.36 5.04
N LYS A 111 18.68 -9.57 6.06
CA LYS A 111 17.29 -9.11 6.22
C LYS A 111 17.03 -7.88 5.37
N GLY A 112 15.87 -7.82 4.78
CA GLY A 112 15.33 -6.66 4.07
C GLY A 112 14.00 -6.25 4.65
N LEU A 113 13.59 -5.02 4.36
CA LEU A 113 12.28 -4.48 4.69
C LEU A 113 11.48 -4.25 3.42
N VAL A 114 10.19 -4.53 3.47
CA VAL A 114 9.24 -4.27 2.38
C VAL A 114 7.94 -3.72 2.95
N ARG A 115 7.36 -2.73 2.27
CA ARG A 115 6.06 -2.16 2.59
C ARG A 115 5.31 -1.88 1.30
N ASN A 116 4.06 -2.32 1.22
CA ASN A 116 3.23 -2.06 0.06
C ASN A 116 2.33 -0.86 0.32
N MET A 117 2.02 -0.14 -0.74
CA MET A 117 1.00 0.90 -0.76
C MET A 117 0.31 0.94 -2.13
N THR A 118 -0.86 1.55 -2.19
CA THR A 118 -1.56 1.87 -3.43
C THR A 118 -1.65 3.38 -3.55
N ILE A 119 -1.26 3.91 -4.70
CA ILE A 119 -1.39 5.33 -5.01
C ILE A 119 -2.36 5.52 -6.17
N GLY A 120 -3.03 6.69 -6.22
CA GLY A 120 -3.99 7.03 -7.27
C GLY A 120 -3.91 8.48 -7.72
N ASP A 121 -4.22 8.69 -9.00
CA ASP A 121 -4.50 9.99 -9.61
C ASP A 121 -5.86 9.95 -10.32
N ASP A 122 -6.25 11.00 -11.03
CA ASP A 122 -7.52 11.09 -11.77
C ASP A 122 -7.65 10.09 -12.93
N SER A 123 -6.59 9.36 -13.29
CA SER A 123 -6.58 8.41 -14.40
C SER A 123 -6.65 6.94 -13.95
N GLY A 124 -6.19 6.64 -12.73
CA GLY A 124 -6.12 5.27 -12.27
C GLY A 124 -5.45 5.12 -10.90
N PHE A 125 -5.14 3.87 -10.55
CA PHE A 125 -4.37 3.54 -9.37
C PHE A 125 -3.31 2.48 -9.70
N ILE A 126 -2.20 2.49 -8.95
CA ILE A 126 -1.07 1.59 -9.17
C ILE A 126 -0.50 1.12 -7.84
N PRO A 127 -0.19 -0.19 -7.70
CA PRO A 127 0.54 -0.70 -6.56
C PRO A 127 1.98 -0.19 -6.56
N VAL A 128 2.48 0.06 -5.37
CA VAL A 128 3.84 0.53 -5.13
C VAL A 128 4.47 -0.32 -4.04
N THR A 129 5.66 -0.85 -4.31
CA THR A 129 6.46 -1.58 -3.33
C THR A 129 7.63 -0.70 -2.88
N LEU A 130 7.69 -0.42 -1.58
CA LEU A 130 8.76 0.31 -0.92
C LEU A 130 9.79 -0.69 -0.37
N TRP A 131 11.08 -0.40 -0.54
CA TRP A 131 12.17 -1.25 -0.08
C TRP A 131 13.08 -0.54 0.92
N ASP A 132 13.48 -1.28 1.95
CA ASP A 132 14.49 -0.89 2.93
C ASP A 132 14.22 0.47 3.58
N ASP A 133 15.13 1.45 3.45
CA ASP A 133 14.99 2.77 4.08
C ASP A 133 13.72 3.52 3.67
N LYS A 134 13.16 3.21 2.49
CA LYS A 134 11.91 3.83 2.03
C LYS A 134 10.68 3.36 2.80
N THR A 135 10.74 2.22 3.46
CA THR A 135 9.63 1.71 4.29
C THR A 135 9.42 2.51 5.58
N ASN A 136 10.48 3.21 6.05
CA ASN A 136 10.48 3.92 7.33
C ASN A 136 9.97 5.37 7.24
N LEU A 137 9.67 5.87 6.05
CA LEU A 137 9.14 7.21 5.90
C LEU A 137 7.70 7.29 6.45
N PRO A 138 7.34 8.41 7.12
CA PRO A 138 6.00 8.61 7.67
C PRO A 138 5.02 8.95 6.55
N TYR A 139 4.38 7.93 6.01
CA TYR A 139 3.35 8.09 4.99
C TYR A 139 1.97 7.95 5.61
N ASP A 140 1.08 8.88 5.28
CA ASP A 140 -0.31 8.86 5.69
C ASP A 140 -1.26 8.65 4.50
N ILE A 141 -2.39 7.98 4.75
CA ILE A 141 -3.47 7.88 3.76
C ILE A 141 -3.95 9.29 3.41
N ASN A 142 -4.27 9.55 2.16
CA ASN A 142 -4.61 10.84 1.57
C ASN A 142 -3.43 11.81 1.41
N GLU A 143 -2.22 11.48 1.85
CA GLU A 143 -1.05 12.29 1.55
C GLU A 143 -0.77 12.29 0.04
N ALA A 144 -0.47 13.48 -0.51
CA ALA A 144 -0.02 13.61 -1.88
C ALA A 144 1.49 13.47 -1.95
N ILE A 145 1.98 12.65 -2.86
CA ILE A 145 3.41 12.41 -3.07
C ILE A 145 3.79 12.57 -4.54
N LYS A 146 5.02 12.99 -4.76
CA LYS A 146 5.67 13.01 -6.08
C LYS A 146 6.79 11.97 -6.08
N ILE A 147 6.68 10.99 -6.95
CA ILE A 147 7.66 9.91 -7.12
C ILE A 147 8.44 10.17 -8.40
N GLN A 148 9.76 10.25 -8.29
CA GLN A 148 10.67 10.42 -9.42
C GLN A 148 11.53 9.18 -9.61
N ASN A 149 11.65 8.72 -10.83
CA ASN A 149 12.47 7.58 -11.22
C ASN A 149 12.10 6.28 -10.47
N PRO A 150 10.82 5.92 -10.34
CA PRO A 150 10.47 4.59 -9.87
C PRO A 150 10.96 3.56 -10.89
N ARG A 151 11.22 2.36 -10.43
CA ARG A 151 11.36 1.23 -11.34
C ARG A 151 9.97 0.71 -11.68
N VAL A 152 9.65 0.62 -12.95
CA VAL A 152 8.41 0.03 -13.43
C VAL A 152 8.63 -1.47 -13.61
N ASN A 153 7.71 -2.29 -13.14
CA ASN A 153 7.76 -3.74 -13.27
C ASN A 153 6.37 -4.25 -13.69
N TYR A 154 6.36 -5.26 -14.55
CA TYR A 154 5.14 -6.01 -14.84
C TYR A 154 5.05 -7.23 -13.91
N ASN A 155 3.91 -7.39 -13.26
CA ASN A 155 3.66 -8.53 -12.37
C ASN A 155 2.75 -9.54 -13.08
N ASP A 156 3.34 -10.66 -13.53
CA ASP A 156 2.64 -11.72 -14.27
C ASP A 156 1.49 -12.36 -13.46
N LEU A 157 1.59 -12.38 -12.12
CA LEU A 157 0.57 -12.98 -11.27
C LEU A 157 -0.68 -12.10 -11.14
N SER A 158 -0.49 -10.79 -11.08
CA SER A 158 -1.58 -9.81 -10.99
C SER A 158 -1.98 -9.26 -12.35
N ASN A 159 -1.22 -9.59 -13.42
CA ASN A 159 -1.39 -9.14 -14.81
C ASN A 159 -1.48 -7.61 -14.90
N ARG A 160 -0.59 -6.91 -14.20
CA ARG A 160 -0.58 -5.43 -14.14
C ARG A 160 0.81 -4.87 -13.88
N VAL A 161 0.95 -3.59 -14.23
CA VAL A 161 2.14 -2.80 -13.94
C VAL A 161 2.15 -2.39 -12.47
N GLU A 162 3.33 -2.39 -11.87
CA GLU A 162 3.58 -1.99 -10.47
C GLU A 162 4.84 -1.11 -10.41
N LEU A 163 4.90 -0.20 -9.43
CA LEU A 163 6.07 0.62 -9.18
C LEU A 163 6.90 0.05 -8.03
N SER A 164 8.21 0.05 -8.20
CA SER A 164 9.16 -0.36 -7.17
C SER A 164 10.05 0.81 -6.79
N ILE A 165 10.07 1.13 -5.50
CA ILE A 165 10.75 2.29 -4.92
C ILE A 165 11.91 1.84 -4.05
N GLY A 166 13.12 2.09 -4.54
CA GLY A 166 14.37 1.78 -3.86
C GLY A 166 15.29 3.01 -3.76
N ASN A 167 16.59 2.76 -3.65
CA ASN A 167 17.58 3.81 -3.40
C ASN A 167 17.71 4.84 -4.53
N SER A 168 17.39 4.47 -5.77
CA SER A 168 17.47 5.37 -6.93
C SER A 168 16.21 6.22 -7.13
N THR A 169 15.17 6.00 -6.36
CA THR A 169 13.88 6.69 -6.46
C THR A 169 13.81 7.83 -5.44
N ASN A 170 13.38 9.00 -5.87
CA ASN A 170 13.06 10.11 -4.98
C ASN A 170 11.57 10.16 -4.69
N ILE A 171 11.22 10.39 -3.42
CA ILE A 171 9.86 10.74 -3.01
C ILE A 171 9.92 12.16 -2.46
N LEU A 172 9.14 13.04 -3.05
CA LEU A 172 9.13 14.47 -2.77
C LEU A 172 7.71 14.93 -2.46
N GLN A 173 7.59 16.10 -1.85
CA GLN A 173 6.31 16.79 -1.77
C GLN A 173 5.99 17.40 -3.15
N PRO A 174 4.75 17.25 -3.64
CA PRO A 174 4.32 17.92 -4.86
C PRO A 174 4.39 19.44 -4.71
N SER A 175 4.65 20.15 -5.82
CA SER A 175 4.49 21.59 -5.87
C SER A 175 3.04 22.02 -5.65
N TYR A 176 2.81 23.29 -5.35
CA TYR A 176 1.45 23.80 -5.14
C TYR A 176 0.53 23.53 -6.34
N ASN A 177 1.04 23.70 -7.56
CA ASN A 177 0.27 23.48 -8.77
C ASN A 177 -0.07 22.00 -8.98
N GLU A 178 0.90 21.10 -8.74
CA GLU A 178 0.69 19.65 -8.80
C GLU A 178 -0.34 19.21 -7.75
N LEU A 179 -0.24 19.72 -6.52
CA LEU A 179 -1.16 19.41 -5.44
C LEU A 179 -2.60 19.84 -5.74
N THR A 180 -2.78 21.06 -6.30
CA THR A 180 -4.12 21.60 -6.63
C THR A 180 -4.77 20.92 -7.81
N SER A 181 -3.99 20.23 -8.65
CA SER A 181 -4.50 19.45 -9.79
C SER A 181 -4.90 18.03 -9.43
N LEU A 182 -4.53 17.55 -8.23
CA LEU A 182 -4.93 16.22 -7.76
C LEU A 182 -6.31 16.28 -7.11
N PRO A 183 -7.24 15.40 -7.49
CA PRO A 183 -8.50 15.21 -6.78
C PRO A 183 -8.27 14.91 -5.29
N ASP A 184 -9.25 15.17 -4.46
CA ASP A 184 -9.22 14.69 -3.08
C ASP A 184 -9.45 13.17 -2.99
N ILE A 185 -9.29 12.58 -1.81
CA ILE A 185 -9.38 11.12 -1.67
C ILE A 185 -10.82 10.61 -1.92
N GLU A 186 -11.83 11.37 -1.57
CA GLU A 186 -13.23 10.96 -1.79
C GLU A 186 -13.56 10.97 -3.29
N GLU A 187 -13.09 11.99 -4.00
CA GLU A 187 -13.24 12.10 -5.45
C GLU A 187 -12.49 10.97 -6.16
N LEU A 188 -11.23 10.71 -5.77
CA LEU A 188 -10.44 9.59 -6.30
C LEU A 188 -11.11 8.24 -6.06
N GLN A 189 -11.62 8.00 -4.88
CA GLN A 189 -12.33 6.75 -4.57
C GLN A 189 -13.60 6.59 -5.41
N ASN A 190 -14.29 7.67 -5.74
CA ASN A 190 -15.47 7.63 -6.62
C ASN A 190 -15.10 7.40 -8.09
N ILE A 191 -13.95 7.91 -8.54
CA ILE A 191 -13.46 7.72 -9.93
C ILE A 191 -12.89 6.30 -10.10
N LEU A 192 -12.11 5.83 -9.15
CA LEU A 192 -11.31 4.61 -9.29
C LEU A 192 -12.08 3.34 -8.92
N TYR A 193 -13.05 3.43 -8.03
CA TYR A 193 -13.82 2.28 -7.60
C TYR A 193 -15.17 2.27 -8.28
N THR A 194 -15.33 1.38 -9.25
CA THR A 194 -16.61 1.20 -9.93
C THR A 194 -17.67 0.76 -8.94
N SER A 195 -18.76 1.53 -8.84
CA SER A 195 -19.94 1.10 -8.09
C SER A 195 -20.72 0.09 -8.92
N LYS A 196 -21.07 -1.03 -8.31
CA LYS A 196 -21.89 -2.08 -8.92
C LYS A 196 -23.05 -2.46 -8.01
N ASP A 197 -24.17 -2.80 -8.63
CA ASP A 197 -25.28 -3.47 -7.94
C ASP A 197 -24.96 -4.97 -7.80
N ILE A 198 -25.51 -5.60 -6.79
CA ILE A 198 -25.22 -7.02 -6.48
C ILE A 198 -25.53 -7.95 -7.67
N ALA A 199 -26.64 -7.73 -8.37
CA ALA A 199 -27.02 -8.55 -9.53
C ALA A 199 -26.06 -8.40 -10.73
N SER A 200 -25.21 -7.38 -10.76
CA SER A 200 -24.23 -7.14 -11.84
C SER A 200 -22.81 -7.59 -11.51
N LEU A 201 -22.62 -8.24 -10.36
CA LEU A 201 -21.32 -8.72 -9.94
C LEU A 201 -20.87 -9.94 -10.73
N GLU A 202 -19.59 -9.94 -11.12
CA GLU A 202 -18.92 -11.01 -11.85
C GLU A 202 -17.69 -11.49 -11.06
N LEU A 203 -17.25 -12.72 -11.32
CA LEU A 203 -16.11 -13.31 -10.60
C LEU A 203 -14.80 -12.53 -10.77
N GLU A 204 -14.63 -11.87 -11.90
CA GLU A 204 -13.45 -11.06 -12.24
C GLU A 204 -13.43 -9.70 -11.53
N ASP A 205 -14.52 -9.30 -10.90
CA ASP A 205 -14.63 -8.00 -10.23
C ASP A 205 -13.64 -7.90 -9.05
N ARG A 206 -12.83 -6.84 -9.11
CA ARG A 206 -11.87 -6.51 -8.06
C ARG A 206 -12.06 -5.05 -7.66
N SER A 207 -11.96 -4.80 -6.35
CA SER A 207 -12.06 -3.45 -5.79
C SER A 207 -13.33 -2.72 -6.25
N VAL A 208 -14.46 -3.43 -6.25
CA VAL A 208 -15.77 -2.84 -6.57
C VAL A 208 -16.38 -2.21 -5.32
N LYS A 209 -17.07 -1.09 -5.53
CA LYS A 209 -17.78 -0.40 -4.48
C LYS A 209 -19.23 -0.89 -4.43
N ILE A 210 -19.63 -1.43 -3.30
CA ILE A 210 -20.97 -2.00 -3.06
C ILE A 210 -21.61 -1.25 -1.91
N LYS A 211 -22.88 -0.88 -2.07
CA LYS A 211 -23.70 -0.32 -1.01
C LYS A 211 -24.92 -1.20 -0.80
N GLY A 212 -25.14 -1.62 0.44
CA GLY A 212 -26.30 -2.45 0.77
C GLY A 212 -26.52 -2.57 2.28
N THR A 213 -27.58 -3.24 2.64
CA THR A 213 -27.97 -3.49 4.03
C THR A 213 -27.34 -4.80 4.50
N PHE A 214 -26.64 -4.76 5.63
CA PHE A 214 -26.07 -5.94 6.27
C PHE A 214 -27.13 -6.71 7.06
N SER A 215 -27.13 -8.02 6.95
CA SER A 215 -28.06 -8.92 7.63
C SER A 215 -27.41 -10.28 7.95
N ASP A 216 -28.09 -11.06 8.76
CA ASP A 216 -27.71 -12.41 9.15
C ASP A 216 -26.28 -12.54 9.70
N PRO A 217 -25.84 -11.68 10.69
CA PRO A 217 -24.52 -11.82 11.29
C PRO A 217 -24.37 -13.18 11.98
N PHE A 218 -23.39 -13.98 11.55
CA PHE A 218 -23.13 -15.30 12.12
C PHE A 218 -21.96 -15.23 13.09
N ILE A 219 -22.25 -15.17 14.40
CA ILE A 219 -21.23 -14.95 15.44
C ILE A 219 -20.66 -16.23 16.05
N GLU A 220 -21.29 -17.40 15.89
CA GLU A 220 -20.85 -18.67 16.50
C GLU A 220 -19.42 -19.08 16.12
N ARG A 221 -18.87 -18.50 15.06
CA ARG A 221 -17.49 -18.71 14.60
C ARG A 221 -16.69 -17.40 14.46
N ILE A 222 -17.02 -16.41 15.25
CA ILE A 222 -16.38 -15.11 15.17
C ILE A 222 -14.88 -15.17 15.53
N LEU A 223 -14.53 -16.08 16.44
CA LEU A 223 -13.15 -16.40 16.82
C LEU A 223 -12.77 -17.75 16.21
N MET A 224 -11.95 -17.71 15.16
CA MET A 224 -11.47 -18.91 14.48
C MET A 224 -10.06 -19.26 14.99
N PRO A 225 -9.87 -20.42 15.65
CA PRO A 225 -8.58 -20.78 16.20
C PRO A 225 -7.56 -21.10 15.10
N LYS A 226 -6.33 -20.62 15.29
CA LYS A 226 -5.20 -20.76 14.39
C LYS A 226 -3.98 -21.29 15.13
N CYS A 227 -3.21 -22.14 14.48
CA CYS A 227 -1.91 -22.55 14.98
C CYS A 227 -0.97 -21.34 15.09
N PRO A 228 -0.35 -21.08 16.26
CA PRO A 228 0.55 -19.94 16.44
C PRO A 228 1.84 -20.03 15.61
N VAL A 229 2.20 -21.24 15.12
CA VAL A 229 3.44 -21.50 14.38
C VAL A 229 3.20 -21.43 12.86
N CYS A 230 2.26 -22.21 12.32
CA CYS A 230 2.05 -22.27 10.86
C CYS A 230 0.84 -21.46 10.37
N ASN A 231 0.09 -20.83 11.28
CA ASN A 231 -1.07 -19.97 11.02
C ASN A 231 -2.23 -20.64 10.27
N ARG A 232 -2.26 -21.99 10.22
CA ARG A 232 -3.39 -22.74 9.67
C ARG A 232 -4.50 -22.86 10.69
N THR A 233 -5.73 -22.94 10.19
CA THR A 233 -6.93 -23.11 11.00
C THR A 233 -6.86 -24.47 11.74
N LEU A 234 -7.25 -24.46 13.00
CA LEU A 234 -7.44 -25.63 13.84
C LEU A 234 -8.92 -26.03 13.78
N GLU A 235 -9.21 -27.30 13.92
CA GLU A 235 -10.58 -27.79 13.99
C GLU A 235 -11.19 -27.52 15.37
N ASP A 236 -10.36 -27.63 16.41
CA ASP A 236 -10.71 -27.38 17.79
C ASP A 236 -9.66 -26.45 18.44
N GLU A 237 -10.09 -25.57 19.35
CA GLU A 237 -9.21 -24.69 20.12
C GLU A 237 -8.40 -25.44 21.19
N ASP A 238 -8.87 -26.61 21.61
CA ASP A 238 -8.24 -27.48 22.60
C ASP A 238 -7.18 -28.43 22.01
N GLU A 239 -6.86 -28.29 20.70
CA GLU A 239 -5.82 -29.10 20.08
C GLU A 239 -4.43 -28.81 20.67
N GLU A 240 -3.83 -29.79 21.33
CA GLU A 240 -2.49 -29.70 21.91
C GLU A 240 -1.36 -29.81 20.87
N GLU A 241 -1.62 -30.40 19.70
CA GLU A 241 -0.67 -30.58 18.61
C GLU A 241 -1.31 -30.18 17.28
N CYS A 242 -0.63 -29.32 16.52
CA CYS A 242 -1.14 -28.88 15.23
C CYS A 242 -1.15 -30.01 14.19
N PRO A 243 -2.31 -30.39 13.61
CA PRO A 243 -2.40 -31.48 12.64
C PRO A 243 -1.65 -31.18 11.33
N HIS A 244 -1.26 -29.91 11.09
CA HIS A 244 -0.60 -29.50 9.86
C HIS A 244 0.92 -29.43 9.97
N CYS A 245 1.47 -28.99 11.11
CA CYS A 245 2.90 -28.80 11.28
C CYS A 245 3.53 -29.61 12.42
N GLY A 246 2.71 -30.34 13.21
CA GLY A 246 3.17 -31.20 14.31
C GLY A 246 3.76 -30.45 15.51
N ASN A 247 3.60 -29.11 15.57
CA ASN A 247 4.09 -28.34 16.71
C ASN A 247 3.08 -28.36 17.84
N TYR A 248 3.60 -28.40 19.08
CA TYR A 248 2.80 -28.26 20.29
C TYR A 248 2.15 -26.88 20.35
N ILE A 249 0.89 -26.83 20.75
CA ILE A 249 0.08 -25.62 20.90
C ILE A 249 -0.23 -25.47 22.40
N ASP A 250 0.37 -24.46 23.01
CA ASP A 250 0.01 -24.07 24.39
C ASP A 250 -1.27 -23.23 24.39
N LYS A 251 -1.37 -22.31 23.44
CA LYS A 251 -2.52 -21.43 23.25
C LYS A 251 -2.68 -21.11 21.77
N PRO A 252 -3.89 -21.26 21.17
CA PRO A 252 -4.13 -20.85 19.80
C PRO A 252 -4.09 -19.33 19.65
N LYS A 253 -3.85 -18.86 18.41
CA LYS A 253 -4.17 -17.49 17.99
C LYS A 253 -5.58 -17.50 17.45
N TYR A 254 -6.26 -16.36 17.52
CA TYR A 254 -7.58 -16.23 16.95
C TYR A 254 -7.58 -15.29 15.74
N LEU A 255 -8.32 -15.70 14.71
CA LEU A 255 -8.68 -14.85 13.58
C LEU A 255 -10.11 -14.38 13.82
N LEU A 256 -10.37 -13.08 13.79
CA LEU A 256 -11.72 -12.56 13.79
C LEU A 256 -12.35 -12.76 12.41
N MET A 257 -13.55 -13.36 12.39
CA MET A 257 -14.31 -13.62 11.17
C MET A 257 -15.80 -13.40 11.43
N LEU A 258 -16.41 -12.48 10.69
CA LEU A 258 -17.86 -12.22 10.79
C LEU A 258 -18.52 -12.44 9.42
N PRO A 259 -19.09 -13.61 9.19
CA PRO A 259 -19.94 -13.87 8.03
C PRO A 259 -21.30 -13.19 8.19
N GLY A 260 -21.92 -12.89 7.06
CA GLY A 260 -23.26 -12.34 6.96
C GLY A 260 -23.68 -12.17 5.50
N LYS A 261 -24.65 -11.30 5.26
CA LYS A 261 -25.17 -11.00 3.93
C LYS A 261 -25.25 -9.50 3.70
N ILE A 262 -25.09 -9.09 2.45
CA ILE A 262 -25.38 -7.73 1.98
C ILE A 262 -26.52 -7.82 0.98
N THR A 263 -27.53 -6.98 1.16
CA THR A 263 -28.72 -6.91 0.28
C THR A 263 -28.84 -5.49 -0.24
N ASP A 264 -29.06 -5.35 -1.55
CA ASP A 264 -29.47 -4.12 -2.21
C ASP A 264 -30.82 -4.30 -2.93
N ASP A 265 -31.25 -3.33 -3.72
CA ASP A 265 -32.50 -3.38 -4.47
C ASP A 265 -32.48 -4.46 -5.59
N THR A 266 -31.33 -5.04 -5.91
CA THR A 266 -31.13 -5.96 -7.04
C THR A 266 -30.89 -7.40 -6.63
N GLY A 267 -30.42 -7.64 -5.38
CA GLY A 267 -30.13 -8.99 -4.92
C GLY A 267 -29.53 -9.06 -3.53
N GLU A 268 -29.09 -10.27 -3.19
CA GLU A 268 -28.42 -10.60 -1.93
C GLU A 268 -27.13 -11.37 -2.22
N ILE A 269 -26.05 -11.11 -1.47
CA ILE A 269 -24.77 -11.80 -1.60
C ILE A 269 -24.16 -12.07 -0.23
N GLN A 270 -23.51 -13.22 -0.07
CA GLN A 270 -22.75 -13.54 1.14
C GLN A 270 -21.50 -12.69 1.24
N VAL A 271 -21.17 -12.26 2.45
CA VAL A 271 -20.02 -11.45 2.79
C VAL A 271 -19.30 -12.04 4.00
N THR A 272 -17.98 -11.91 4.06
CA THR A 272 -17.22 -12.28 5.26
C THR A 272 -16.20 -11.19 5.56
N PHE A 273 -16.35 -10.57 6.73
CA PHE A 273 -15.39 -9.61 7.26
C PHE A 273 -14.31 -10.31 8.07
N PHE A 274 -13.10 -9.76 8.09
CA PHE A 274 -11.96 -10.31 8.83
C PHE A 274 -11.26 -9.25 9.65
N ASN A 275 -10.70 -9.63 10.80
CA ASN A 275 -9.83 -8.86 11.68
C ASN A 275 -10.26 -7.38 11.85
N GLU A 276 -9.49 -6.43 11.33
CA GLU A 276 -9.71 -4.98 11.49
C GLU A 276 -11.11 -4.52 11.05
N LEU A 277 -11.68 -5.16 10.02
CA LEU A 277 -13.05 -4.84 9.58
C LEU A 277 -14.09 -5.32 10.60
N VAL A 278 -13.83 -6.44 11.28
CA VAL A 278 -14.68 -6.92 12.38
C VAL A 278 -14.54 -5.98 13.59
N GLU A 279 -13.33 -5.57 13.94
CA GLU A 279 -13.10 -4.58 14.99
C GLU A 279 -13.87 -3.27 14.70
N GLN A 280 -13.82 -2.80 13.45
CA GLN A 280 -14.53 -1.59 13.03
C GLN A 280 -16.07 -1.74 13.13
N LEU A 281 -16.60 -2.90 12.75
CA LEU A 281 -18.04 -3.16 12.81
C LEU A 281 -18.55 -3.28 14.26
N LEU A 282 -17.81 -3.99 15.10
CA LEU A 282 -18.20 -4.23 16.50
C LEU A 282 -17.80 -3.10 17.44
N ASP A 283 -16.99 -2.15 16.97
CA ASP A 283 -16.34 -1.12 17.79
C ASP A 283 -15.65 -1.74 19.02
N MET A 284 -14.82 -2.77 18.75
CA MET A 284 -14.04 -3.50 19.75
C MET A 284 -12.72 -3.96 19.17
N LYS A 285 -11.65 -3.92 19.96
CA LYS A 285 -10.34 -4.40 19.54
C LYS A 285 -10.25 -5.92 19.64
N HIS A 286 -9.46 -6.51 18.75
CA HIS A 286 -9.17 -7.95 18.72
C HIS A 286 -8.79 -8.50 20.10
N ASP A 287 -7.84 -7.85 20.77
CA ASP A 287 -7.32 -8.30 22.06
C ASP A 287 -8.39 -8.23 23.17
N ASP A 288 -9.27 -7.23 23.12
CA ASP A 288 -10.39 -7.10 24.06
C ASP A 288 -11.43 -8.20 23.84
N ILE A 289 -11.72 -8.55 22.59
CA ILE A 289 -12.64 -9.65 22.23
C ILE A 289 -12.07 -10.98 22.73
N VAL A 290 -10.79 -11.25 22.47
CA VAL A 290 -10.13 -12.49 22.91
C VAL A 290 -10.08 -12.57 24.44
N ALA A 291 -9.73 -11.46 25.12
CA ALA A 291 -9.68 -11.43 26.59
C ALA A 291 -11.06 -11.72 27.21
N LEU A 292 -12.14 -11.12 26.69
CA LEU A 292 -13.50 -11.37 27.16
C LEU A 292 -13.95 -12.81 26.89
N TYR A 293 -13.58 -13.38 25.75
CA TYR A 293 -13.84 -14.77 25.41
C TYR A 293 -13.18 -15.74 26.40
N GLU A 294 -11.94 -15.49 26.74
CA GLU A 294 -11.20 -16.30 27.72
C GLU A 294 -11.76 -16.13 29.15
N GLU A 295 -12.10 -14.90 29.56
CA GLU A 295 -12.71 -14.63 30.85
C GLU A 295 -14.10 -15.25 31.01
N SER A 296 -14.83 -15.41 29.91
CA SER A 296 -16.18 -16.05 29.88
C SER A 296 -16.16 -17.56 29.66
N GLU A 297 -14.98 -18.20 29.72
CA GLU A 297 -14.82 -19.65 29.49
C GLU A 297 -15.38 -20.10 28.11
N GLY A 298 -15.14 -19.27 27.06
CA GLY A 298 -15.58 -19.57 25.70
C GLY A 298 -17.00 -19.11 25.36
N ASP A 299 -17.68 -18.40 26.23
CA ASP A 299 -19.01 -17.82 25.93
C ASP A 299 -18.88 -16.55 25.09
N ILE A 300 -19.56 -16.49 23.95
CA ILE A 300 -19.60 -15.36 23.03
C ILE A 300 -20.84 -14.47 23.21
N GLY A 301 -21.68 -14.75 24.24
CA GLY A 301 -22.92 -14.01 24.46
C GLY A 301 -22.75 -12.49 24.58
N PHE A 302 -21.57 -12.02 25.00
CA PHE A 302 -21.25 -10.58 25.03
C PHE A 302 -21.23 -9.93 23.65
N LEU A 303 -21.02 -10.69 22.57
CA LEU A 303 -21.02 -10.22 21.19
C LEU A 303 -22.40 -10.23 20.53
N GLU A 304 -23.36 -11.01 21.09
CA GLU A 304 -24.71 -11.15 20.49
C GLU A 304 -25.42 -9.80 20.34
N THR A 305 -25.40 -8.98 21.37
CA THR A 305 -26.03 -7.66 21.33
C THR A 305 -25.36 -6.77 20.26
N LYS A 306 -24.02 -6.76 20.20
CA LYS A 306 -23.28 -5.96 19.21
C LYS A 306 -23.50 -6.45 17.78
N ALA A 307 -23.57 -7.77 17.58
CA ALA A 307 -23.88 -8.35 16.28
C ALA A 307 -25.32 -8.04 15.84
N MET A 308 -26.28 -8.11 16.77
CA MET A 308 -27.67 -7.71 16.49
C MET A 308 -27.78 -6.22 16.13
N ASP A 309 -26.97 -5.38 16.72
CA ASP A 309 -26.91 -3.94 16.38
C ASP A 309 -26.37 -3.70 14.96
N LEU A 310 -25.78 -4.68 14.32
CA LEU A 310 -25.35 -4.58 12.91
C LEU A 310 -26.48 -4.92 11.93
N GLU A 311 -27.48 -5.66 12.37
CA GLU A 311 -28.62 -6.03 11.54
C GLU A 311 -29.37 -4.80 11.05
N GLY A 312 -29.55 -4.69 9.73
CA GLY A 312 -30.23 -3.55 9.10
C GLY A 312 -29.34 -2.32 8.86
N ARG A 313 -28.07 -2.35 9.25
CA ARG A 313 -27.14 -1.23 8.92
C ARG A 313 -26.84 -1.17 7.44
N THR A 314 -26.79 0.04 6.91
CA THR A 314 -26.31 0.29 5.56
C THR A 314 -24.80 0.38 5.57
N LEU A 315 -24.15 -0.51 4.84
CA LEU A 315 -22.70 -0.53 4.64
C LEU A 315 -22.37 -0.09 3.21
N GLU A 316 -21.31 0.69 3.09
CA GLU A 316 -20.67 1.00 1.81
C GLU A 316 -19.26 0.43 1.84
N LEU A 317 -19.00 -0.55 0.98
CA LEU A 317 -17.83 -1.42 1.03
C LEU A 317 -17.01 -1.30 -0.24
N LEU A 318 -15.68 -1.41 -0.12
CA LEU A 318 -14.80 -1.84 -1.20
C LEU A 318 -14.55 -3.34 -1.04
N ALA A 319 -14.85 -4.12 -2.05
CA ALA A 319 -14.72 -5.57 -1.97
C ALA A 319 -14.20 -6.20 -3.27
N ASP A 320 -13.58 -7.36 -3.16
CA ASP A 320 -13.36 -8.28 -4.28
C ASP A 320 -14.49 -9.29 -4.34
N VAL A 321 -14.85 -9.71 -5.55
CA VAL A 321 -15.72 -10.86 -5.76
C VAL A 321 -14.85 -12.11 -5.78
N THR A 322 -15.21 -13.11 -4.98
CA THR A 322 -14.51 -14.39 -4.85
C THR A 322 -15.48 -15.53 -5.12
N TYR A 323 -14.95 -16.68 -5.58
CA TYR A 323 -15.74 -17.88 -5.80
C TYR A 323 -15.51 -18.87 -4.66
N ASN A 324 -16.59 -19.41 -4.11
CA ASN A 324 -16.53 -20.46 -3.14
C ASN A 324 -16.77 -21.81 -3.82
N ASN A 325 -15.74 -22.64 -3.89
CA ASN A 325 -15.81 -23.96 -4.52
C ASN A 325 -16.74 -24.96 -3.81
N TYR A 326 -17.15 -24.67 -2.57
CA TYR A 326 -17.96 -25.61 -1.78
C TYR A 326 -19.44 -25.54 -2.12
N ASP A 327 -19.98 -24.32 -2.26
CA ASP A 327 -21.38 -24.07 -2.61
C ASP A 327 -21.58 -23.56 -4.04
N GLU A 328 -20.46 -23.40 -4.79
CA GLU A 328 -20.45 -22.94 -6.18
C GLU A 328 -21.05 -21.53 -6.36
N GLU A 329 -20.96 -20.68 -5.32
CA GLU A 329 -21.50 -19.31 -5.34
C GLU A 329 -20.39 -18.26 -5.26
N ILE A 330 -20.68 -17.06 -5.79
CA ILE A 330 -19.83 -15.89 -5.60
C ILE A 330 -20.09 -15.26 -4.23
N ARG A 331 -19.04 -14.66 -3.64
CA ARG A 331 -19.10 -14.00 -2.33
C ARG A 331 -18.32 -12.72 -2.35
N LEU A 332 -18.67 -11.78 -1.50
CA LEU A 332 -17.90 -10.59 -1.25
C LEU A 332 -16.79 -10.83 -0.22
N ARG A 333 -15.61 -10.39 -0.56
CA ARG A 333 -14.48 -10.26 0.37
C ARG A 333 -14.16 -8.78 0.56
N PRO A 334 -14.69 -8.14 1.60
CA PRO A 334 -14.44 -6.74 1.87
C PRO A 334 -12.95 -6.46 2.13
N LYS A 335 -12.49 -5.31 1.64
CA LYS A 335 -11.17 -4.74 1.89
C LYS A 335 -11.27 -3.49 2.76
N LYS A 336 -12.39 -2.75 2.63
CA LYS A 336 -12.59 -1.49 3.33
C LYS A 336 -14.08 -1.23 3.54
N ILE A 337 -14.40 -0.59 4.64
CA ILE A 337 -15.72 -0.04 4.93
C ILE A 337 -15.60 1.48 4.84
N PHE A 338 -16.33 2.12 3.90
CA PHE A 338 -16.34 3.57 3.77
C PHE A 338 -17.36 4.22 4.71
N LYS A 339 -18.55 3.60 4.80
CA LYS A 339 -19.65 4.05 5.65
C LYS A 339 -20.30 2.86 6.35
N ASN A 340 -20.71 3.13 7.59
CA ASN A 340 -21.42 2.21 8.46
C ASN A 340 -22.51 3.05 9.16
N GLU A 341 -23.65 3.18 8.50
CA GLU A 341 -24.76 4.04 8.94
C GLU A 341 -26.00 3.17 9.25
N PHE A 342 -26.78 3.63 10.25
CA PHE A 342 -28.09 3.07 10.56
C PHE A 342 -29.17 3.60 9.62
#